data_d8743dead158c430fc11e2fc33274f70
#
_entry.id   d8743dead158c430fc11e2fc33274f70
#
_cell.length_a   1.000
_cell.length_b   1.000
_cell.length_c   1.000
_cell.angle_alpha   90.00
_cell.angle_beta   90.00
_cell.angle_gamma   90.00
#
_symmetry.space_group_name_H-M   'P 1'
#
loop_
_entity.id
_entity.type
_entity.pdbx_description
1 polymer ?
#
loop_
_entity_poly.entity_id
_entity_poly.type
_entity_poly.pdbx_seq_one_letter_code
_entity_poly.pdbx_strand_id
1 'polypeptide(L)'
;GYVILNGQRLCRADEYYRQAVKLVSNIPSVSEDPGQWMPLGVFALKPASGEASDMILQLAVNKDGLIEGTYYNATNDTAKPVKGIVERKSQRAVWTFADDQNHSVILETGIYNLTQDETKVLVHFGRHRTEEWLLVRLQEPRA
;
A
#
# COMPACT_ATOMS: atom_id res chain seq x y z
N GLY A 1 -1.41 4.59 20.18
CA GLY A 1 -0.13 4.60 19.50
C GLY A 1 0.12 5.82 18.65
N TYR A 2 1.37 5.99 18.27
CA TYR A 2 1.83 7.09 17.42
C TYR A 2 2.52 6.53 16.20
N VAL A 3 2.42 7.26 15.09
CA VAL A 3 3.16 6.95 13.87
C VAL A 3 4.53 7.63 13.95
N ILE A 4 5.58 6.82 13.77
CA ILE A 4 6.96 7.30 13.77
C ILE A 4 7.54 7.01 12.38
N LEU A 5 7.97 8.06 11.67
CA LEU A 5 8.67 7.94 10.41
C LEU A 5 10.00 8.68 10.52
N ASN A 6 11.07 8.04 10.09
CA ASN A 6 12.42 8.59 10.14
C ASN A 6 12.81 9.09 11.55
N GLY A 7 12.35 8.39 12.57
CA GLY A 7 12.63 8.73 13.97
C GLY A 7 11.79 9.88 14.52
N GLN A 8 10.88 10.44 13.72
CA GLN A 8 10.01 11.53 14.16
C GLN A 8 8.60 11.04 14.41
N ARG A 9 8.03 11.49 15.53
CA ARG A 9 6.63 11.23 15.84
C ARG A 9 5.77 12.21 15.05
N LEU A 10 4.99 11.70 14.08
CA LEU A 10 4.18 12.54 13.19
C LEU A 10 2.79 12.81 13.73
N CYS A 11 2.10 11.78 14.15
CA CYS A 11 0.73 11.89 14.66
C CYS A 11 0.32 10.59 15.33
N ARG A 12 -0.85 10.57 15.93
CA ARG A 12 -1.41 9.35 16.50
C ARG A 12 -1.82 8.39 15.39
N ALA A 13 -1.71 7.10 15.64
CA ALA A 13 -2.02 6.07 14.64
C ALA A 13 -3.47 6.14 14.17
N ASP A 14 -4.42 6.42 15.08
CA ASP A 14 -5.83 6.55 14.72
C ASP A 14 -6.08 7.76 13.81
N GLU A 15 -5.37 8.84 14.03
CA GLU A 15 -5.45 10.03 13.20
C GLU A 15 -4.85 9.80 11.81
N TYR A 16 -3.73 9.09 11.77
CA TYR A 16 -3.09 8.74 10.50
C TYR A 16 -3.98 7.81 9.68
N TYR A 17 -4.62 6.85 10.35
CA TYR A 17 -5.59 5.98 9.70
C TYR A 17 -6.77 6.77 9.12
N ARG A 18 -7.30 7.76 9.85
CA ARG A 18 -8.39 8.60 9.35
C ARG A 18 -8.00 9.38 8.11
N GLN A 19 -6.76 9.89 8.07
CA GLN A 19 -6.23 10.55 6.88
C GLN A 19 -6.13 9.58 5.70
N ALA A 20 -5.69 8.34 5.96
CA ALA A 20 -5.60 7.32 4.93
C ALA A 20 -6.98 6.94 4.38
N VAL A 21 -7.99 6.80 5.24
CA VAL A 21 -9.37 6.54 4.81
C VAL A 21 -9.87 7.66 3.91
N LYS A 22 -9.59 8.90 4.28
CA LYS A 22 -10.01 10.05 3.48
C LYS A 22 -9.38 10.02 2.08
N LEU A 23 -8.09 9.65 2.01
CA LEU A 23 -7.41 9.55 0.73
C LEU A 23 -8.01 8.45 -0.15
N VAL A 24 -8.21 7.24 0.38
CA VAL A 24 -8.75 6.14 -0.44
C VAL A 24 -10.23 6.35 -0.76
N SER A 25 -10.97 7.09 0.05
CA SER A 25 -12.38 7.40 -0.22
C SER A 25 -12.54 8.38 -1.37
N ASN A 26 -11.51 9.14 -1.71
CA ASN A 26 -11.52 10.13 -2.78
C ASN A 26 -10.94 9.61 -4.10
N ILE A 27 -10.71 8.30 -4.21
CA ILE A 27 -10.22 7.71 -5.46
C ILE A 27 -11.32 7.81 -6.51
N PRO A 28 -11.05 8.40 -7.69
CA PRO A 28 -12.02 8.42 -8.77
C PRO A 28 -12.43 7.01 -9.16
N SER A 29 -13.73 6.79 -9.36
CA SER A 29 -14.27 5.47 -9.65
C SER A 29 -13.97 4.99 -11.07
N VAL A 30 -13.59 5.88 -11.97
CA VAL A 30 -13.30 5.55 -13.36
C VAL A 30 -12.07 6.30 -13.81
N SER A 31 -11.06 5.55 -14.25
CA SER A 31 -10.03 6.09 -15.11
C SER A 31 -10.54 5.91 -16.55
N GLU A 32 -11.08 6.96 -17.17
CA GLU A 32 -11.58 6.91 -18.54
C GLU A 32 -10.47 6.62 -19.54
N ASP A 33 -9.27 7.01 -19.20
CA ASP A 33 -8.09 6.68 -19.99
C ASP A 33 -7.18 5.88 -19.06
N PRO A 34 -7.11 4.55 -19.25
CA PRO A 34 -6.15 3.75 -18.48
C PRO A 34 -4.72 4.23 -18.69
N GLY A 35 -4.50 5.05 -19.75
CA GLY A 35 -3.27 5.75 -19.96
C GLY A 35 -2.07 4.84 -19.90
N GLN A 36 -0.97 5.45 -19.52
CA GLN A 36 0.25 4.71 -19.32
C GLN A 36 0.41 4.40 -17.83
N TRP A 37 0.41 3.13 -17.52
CA TRP A 37 0.67 2.65 -16.18
C TRP A 37 2.16 2.36 -16.04
N MET A 38 2.76 2.94 -15.03
CA MET A 38 4.16 2.68 -14.68
C MET A 38 4.20 1.64 -13.57
N PRO A 39 4.82 0.48 -13.83
CA PRO A 39 4.97 -0.51 -12.77
C PRO A 39 5.85 0.03 -11.65
N LEU A 40 5.37 -0.10 -10.42
CA LEU A 40 6.16 0.20 -9.23
C LEU A 40 6.97 -1.00 -8.78
N GLY A 41 6.45 -2.19 -9.00
CA GLY A 41 7.15 -3.42 -8.73
C GLY A 41 6.27 -4.53 -8.21
N VAL A 42 6.90 -5.65 -7.93
CA VAL A 42 6.32 -6.81 -7.27
C VAL A 42 7.05 -6.99 -5.96
N PHE A 43 6.33 -7.10 -4.87
CA PHE A 43 6.89 -7.11 -3.53
C PHE A 43 6.38 -8.30 -2.73
N ALA A 44 7.27 -8.91 -1.93
CA ALA A 44 6.83 -9.77 -0.85
C ALA A 44 6.41 -8.89 0.32
N LEU A 45 5.24 -9.17 0.88
CA LEU A 45 4.70 -8.43 2.02
C LEU A 45 4.94 -9.25 3.27
N LYS A 46 5.75 -8.74 4.20
CA LYS A 46 6.16 -9.46 5.41
C LYS A 46 5.61 -8.80 6.65
N PRO A 47 4.92 -9.56 7.53
CA PRO A 47 4.42 -9.02 8.80
C PRO A 47 5.53 -8.50 9.70
N ALA A 48 5.13 -7.71 10.69
CA ALA A 48 6.04 -7.11 11.67
C ALA A 48 6.85 -8.16 12.43
N SER A 49 6.35 -9.38 12.57
CA SER A 49 7.07 -10.49 13.20
C SER A 49 8.31 -10.93 12.43
N GLY A 50 8.42 -10.51 11.16
CA GLY A 50 9.52 -10.92 10.29
C GLY A 50 9.42 -12.34 9.77
N GLU A 51 8.31 -13.03 10.04
CA GLU A 51 8.11 -14.39 9.53
C GLU A 51 7.99 -14.38 8.01
N ALA A 52 8.45 -15.46 7.39
CA ALA A 52 8.26 -15.66 5.96
C ALA A 52 6.78 -15.63 5.64
N SER A 53 6.43 -14.96 4.55
CA SER A 53 5.05 -14.75 4.15
C SER A 53 4.86 -15.18 2.71
N ASP A 54 3.71 -15.77 2.43
CA ASP A 54 3.29 -16.12 1.06
C ASP A 54 2.48 -14.99 0.40
N MET A 55 2.48 -13.81 0.99
CA MET A 55 1.78 -12.64 0.46
C MET A 55 2.66 -11.90 -0.54
N ILE A 56 2.10 -11.64 -1.71
CA ILE A 56 2.76 -10.90 -2.78
C ILE A 56 1.86 -9.75 -3.20
N LEU A 57 2.48 -8.61 -3.47
CA LEU A 57 1.77 -7.40 -3.85
C LEU A 57 2.41 -6.83 -5.13
N GLN A 58 1.62 -6.64 -6.16
CA GLN A 58 2.04 -5.99 -7.40
C GLN A 58 1.33 -4.65 -7.51
N LEU A 59 2.08 -3.60 -7.79
CA LEU A 59 1.56 -2.23 -7.85
C LEU A 59 2.02 -1.52 -9.11
N ALA A 60 1.13 -0.67 -9.63
CA ALA A 60 1.43 0.25 -10.72
C ALA A 60 0.74 1.59 -10.45
N VAL A 61 1.29 2.67 -10.99
CA VAL A 61 0.77 4.02 -10.83
C VAL A 61 0.60 4.67 -12.20
N ASN A 62 -0.44 5.48 -12.37
CA ASN A 62 -0.62 6.27 -13.59
C ASN A 62 -0.22 7.73 -13.37
N LYS A 63 -0.28 8.53 -14.43
CA LYS A 63 0.10 9.94 -14.39
C LYS A 63 -0.76 10.80 -13.47
N ASP A 64 -1.98 10.34 -13.17
CA ASP A 64 -2.90 11.05 -12.28
C ASP A 64 -2.69 10.69 -10.81
N GLY A 65 -1.73 9.81 -10.52
CA GLY A 65 -1.43 9.35 -9.16
C GLY A 65 -2.34 8.24 -8.69
N LEU A 66 -3.10 7.61 -9.58
CA LEU A 66 -3.91 6.44 -9.21
C LEU A 66 -3.03 5.21 -9.13
N ILE A 67 -3.29 4.38 -8.12
CA ILE A 67 -2.59 3.12 -7.91
C ILE A 67 -3.55 1.98 -8.21
N GLU A 68 -3.08 0.99 -8.95
CA GLU A 68 -3.77 -0.28 -9.14
C GLU A 68 -2.78 -1.42 -8.98
N GLY A 69 -3.29 -2.57 -8.63
CA GLY A 69 -2.45 -3.74 -8.50
C GLY A 69 -3.22 -4.95 -8.03
N THR A 70 -2.47 -5.95 -7.63
CA THR A 70 -3.01 -7.23 -7.18
C THR A 70 -2.28 -7.68 -5.93
N TYR A 71 -3.06 -8.10 -4.94
CA TYR A 71 -2.59 -8.84 -3.78
C TYR A 71 -2.83 -10.31 -4.03
N TYR A 72 -1.82 -11.13 -3.76
CA TYR A 72 -1.90 -12.57 -3.90
C TYR A 72 -1.39 -13.24 -2.64
N ASN A 73 -2.12 -14.24 -2.16
CA ASN A 73 -1.72 -15.06 -1.03
C ASN A 73 -1.62 -16.52 -1.48
N ALA A 74 -0.39 -17.04 -1.54
CA ALA A 74 -0.14 -18.39 -2.04
C ALA A 74 -0.64 -19.48 -1.09
N THR A 75 -0.77 -19.20 0.22
CA THR A 75 -1.23 -20.16 1.20
C THR A 75 -2.66 -20.63 0.93
N ASN A 76 -3.54 -19.69 0.56
CA ASN A 76 -4.94 -19.98 0.30
C ASN A 76 -5.36 -19.75 -1.16
N ASP A 77 -4.37 -19.50 -2.03
CA ASP A 77 -4.59 -19.26 -3.46
C ASP A 77 -5.64 -18.17 -3.71
N THR A 78 -5.54 -17.08 -2.97
CA THR A 78 -6.45 -15.94 -3.07
C THR A 78 -5.77 -14.79 -3.79
N ALA A 79 -6.44 -14.23 -4.81
CA ALA A 79 -6.00 -13.02 -5.48
C ALA A 79 -7.07 -11.94 -5.30
N LYS A 80 -6.65 -10.72 -4.94
CA LYS A 80 -7.55 -9.59 -4.75
C LYS A 80 -7.02 -8.35 -5.44
N PRO A 81 -7.86 -7.60 -6.16
CA PRO A 81 -7.44 -6.34 -6.72
C PRO A 81 -7.26 -5.30 -5.61
N VAL A 82 -6.26 -4.44 -5.78
CA VAL A 82 -6.05 -3.30 -4.90
C VAL A 82 -6.14 -2.01 -5.71
N LYS A 83 -6.54 -0.95 -5.04
CA LYS A 83 -6.62 0.39 -5.62
C LYS A 83 -6.13 1.41 -4.61
N GLY A 84 -5.59 2.51 -5.09
CA GLY A 84 -5.08 3.53 -4.20
C GLY A 84 -4.81 4.83 -4.91
N ILE A 85 -4.13 5.70 -4.21
CA ILE A 85 -3.81 7.04 -4.71
C ILE A 85 -2.49 7.51 -4.09
N VAL A 86 -1.76 8.32 -4.86
CA VAL A 86 -0.61 9.06 -4.37
C VAL A 86 -1.05 10.49 -4.09
N GLU A 87 -0.91 10.93 -2.85
CA GLU A 87 -1.14 12.33 -2.51
C GLU A 87 0.17 13.10 -2.76
N ARG A 88 0.15 14.01 -3.72
CA ARG A 88 1.36 14.73 -4.14
C ARG A 88 1.91 15.64 -3.04
N LYS A 89 1.03 16.22 -2.24
CA LYS A 89 1.41 17.18 -1.20
C LYS A 89 2.23 16.53 -0.09
N SER A 90 1.80 15.37 0.37
CA SER A 90 2.47 14.62 1.43
C SER A 90 3.38 13.52 0.90
N GLN A 91 3.30 13.23 -0.41
CA GLN A 91 4.01 12.12 -1.06
C GLN A 91 3.65 10.76 -0.48
N ARG A 92 2.43 10.63 0.04
CA ARG A 92 1.92 9.37 0.58
C ARG A 92 1.30 8.55 -0.52
N ALA A 93 1.68 7.28 -0.58
CA ALA A 93 1.03 6.25 -1.40
C ALA A 93 0.14 5.42 -0.48
N VAL A 94 -1.14 5.40 -0.75
CA VAL A 94 -2.15 4.74 0.09
C VAL A 94 -2.98 3.82 -0.79
N TRP A 95 -3.15 2.57 -0.37
CA TRP A 95 -3.96 1.63 -1.15
C TRP A 95 -4.73 0.69 -0.23
N THR A 96 -5.81 0.14 -0.77
CA THR A 96 -6.70 -0.76 -0.06
C THR A 96 -7.22 -1.83 -1.02
N PHE A 97 -7.92 -2.83 -0.50
CA PHE A 97 -8.56 -3.82 -1.35
C PHE A 97 -9.77 -3.21 -2.06
N ALA A 98 -9.85 -3.42 -3.37
CA ALA A 98 -10.90 -2.81 -4.18
C ALA A 98 -12.31 -3.29 -3.80
N ASP A 99 -12.42 -4.50 -3.26
CA ASP A 99 -13.70 -5.09 -2.83
C ASP A 99 -14.05 -4.76 -1.37
N ASP A 100 -13.17 -4.06 -0.64
CA ASP A 100 -13.39 -3.72 0.77
C ASP A 100 -14.00 -2.33 0.90
N GLN A 101 -15.32 -2.26 0.90
CA GLN A 101 -16.05 -1.00 0.99
C GLN A 101 -15.90 -0.32 2.35
N ASN A 102 -15.58 -1.07 3.39
CA ASN A 102 -15.42 -0.54 4.74
C ASN A 102 -14.00 -0.07 5.04
N HIS A 103 -13.08 -0.26 4.09
CA HIS A 103 -11.66 0.11 4.26
C HIS A 103 -11.08 -0.45 5.56
N SER A 104 -11.37 -1.72 5.84
CA SER A 104 -10.92 -2.37 7.08
C SER A 104 -9.41 -2.59 7.09
N VAL A 105 -8.78 -2.66 5.90
CA VAL A 105 -7.32 -2.75 5.77
C VAL A 105 -6.86 -1.68 4.79
N ILE A 106 -5.97 -0.82 5.24
CA ILE A 106 -5.34 0.20 4.40
C ILE A 106 -3.84 0.11 4.60
N LEU A 107 -3.10 0.10 3.50
CA LEU A 107 -1.65 0.11 3.51
C LEU A 107 -1.15 1.47 3.02
N GLU A 108 -0.06 1.94 3.60
CA GLU A 108 0.54 3.19 3.15
C GLU A 108 2.04 3.27 3.40
N THR A 109 2.72 4.00 2.53
CA THR A 109 4.13 4.34 2.67
C THR A 109 4.40 5.60 1.87
N GLY A 110 5.62 6.17 1.97
CA GLY A 110 6.01 7.25 1.07
C GLY A 110 6.20 6.71 -0.35
N ILE A 111 5.82 7.50 -1.35
CA ILE A 111 5.92 7.03 -2.75
C ILE A 111 7.36 6.66 -3.12
N TYR A 112 8.34 7.40 -2.63
CA TYR A 112 9.74 7.10 -2.94
C TYR A 112 10.23 5.82 -2.29
N ASN A 113 9.59 5.37 -1.21
CA ASN A 113 9.93 4.10 -0.58
C ASN A 113 9.65 2.92 -1.51
N LEU A 114 8.69 3.06 -2.41
CA LEU A 114 8.34 2.02 -3.37
C LEU A 114 9.38 1.85 -4.49
N THR A 115 10.41 2.70 -4.52
CA THR A 115 11.56 2.54 -5.40
C THR A 115 12.71 1.76 -4.76
N GLN A 116 12.62 1.46 -3.47
CA GLN A 116 13.67 0.77 -2.73
C GLN A 116 13.49 -0.74 -2.82
N ASP A 117 14.56 -1.49 -2.58
CA ASP A 117 14.52 -2.95 -2.58
C ASP A 117 13.81 -3.51 -1.35
N GLU A 118 13.90 -2.77 -0.24
CA GLU A 118 13.21 -3.12 1.00
C GLU A 118 12.77 -1.83 1.67
N THR A 119 11.51 -1.79 2.12
CA THR A 119 11.00 -0.63 2.81
C THR A 119 9.92 -1.02 3.81
N LYS A 120 9.66 -0.12 4.74
CA LYS A 120 8.58 -0.27 5.70
C LYS A 120 7.27 0.23 5.10
N VAL A 121 6.19 -0.44 5.47
CA VAL A 121 4.84 -0.06 5.10
C VAL A 121 3.98 -0.11 6.34
N LEU A 122 3.10 0.89 6.50
CA LEU A 122 2.12 0.88 7.57
C LEU A 122 0.89 0.13 7.11
N VAL A 123 0.41 -0.78 7.94
CA VAL A 123 -0.81 -1.55 7.68
C VAL A 123 -1.81 -1.20 8.77
N HIS A 124 -2.88 -0.53 8.37
CA HIS A 124 -3.97 -0.15 9.28
C HIS A 124 -5.04 -1.23 9.24
N PHE A 125 -5.29 -1.84 10.40
CA PHE A 125 -6.38 -2.81 10.59
C PHE A 125 -7.52 -2.11 11.33
N GLY A 126 -8.17 -1.16 10.66
CA GLY A 126 -9.12 -0.28 11.29
C GLY A 126 -8.43 0.83 12.09
N ARG A 127 -9.22 1.59 12.85
CA ARG A 127 -8.72 2.79 13.53
C ARG A 127 -7.91 2.52 14.78
N HIS A 128 -7.98 1.30 15.33
CA HIS A 128 -7.37 0.98 16.63
C HIS A 128 -6.08 0.18 16.52
N ARG A 129 -5.72 -0.31 15.35
CA ARG A 129 -4.52 -1.11 15.18
C ARG A 129 -3.78 -0.73 13.91
N THR A 130 -2.54 -0.32 14.06
CA THR A 130 -1.63 -0.06 12.95
C THR A 130 -0.33 -0.81 13.23
N GLU A 131 0.14 -1.58 12.24
CA GLU A 131 1.38 -2.34 12.32
C GLU A 131 2.34 -1.85 11.25
N GLU A 132 3.62 -2.00 11.53
CA GLU A 132 4.68 -1.73 10.57
C GLU A 132 5.15 -3.05 9.98
N TRP A 133 4.93 -3.22 8.69
CA TRP A 133 5.33 -4.42 7.95
C TRP A 133 6.45 -4.04 6.98
N LEU A 134 6.98 -5.05 6.28
CA LEU A 134 8.02 -4.86 5.28
C LEU A 134 7.51 -5.20 3.89
N LEU A 135 7.93 -4.40 2.91
CA LEU A 135 7.82 -4.72 1.49
C LEU A 135 9.24 -5.03 1.00
N VAL A 136 9.42 -6.21 0.44
CA VAL A 136 10.70 -6.63 -0.13
C VAL A 136 10.50 -6.84 -1.63
N ARG A 137 11.22 -6.07 -2.44
CA ARG A 137 11.11 -6.14 -3.90
C ARG A 137 11.57 -7.50 -4.40
N LEU A 138 10.72 -8.14 -5.17
CA LEU A 138 11.07 -9.36 -5.86
C LEU A 138 11.65 -8.99 -7.22
N GLN A 139 12.79 -9.58 -7.55
CA GLN A 139 13.40 -9.37 -8.86
C GLN A 139 12.72 -10.29 -9.87
N GLU A 140 12.45 -9.73 -11.05
CA GLU A 140 11.92 -10.55 -12.13
C GLU A 140 12.95 -11.61 -12.53
N PRO A 141 12.52 -12.86 -12.73
CA PRO A 141 13.42 -13.87 -13.25
C PRO A 141 13.90 -13.43 -14.63
N ARG A 142 15.19 -13.46 -14.84
CA ARG A 142 15.76 -13.19 -16.14
C ARG A 142 15.42 -14.35 -17.09
N ALA A 143 14.79 -13.98 -18.18
CA ALA A 143 14.50 -14.96 -19.24
C ALA A 143 15.81 -15.47 -19.87
#